data_edc54e3a21107a6a9274a8b7acf1862e
#
_entry.id   edc54e3a21107a6a9274a8b7acf1862e
#
_cell.length_a   1.000
_cell.length_b   1.000
_cell.length_c   1.000
_cell.angle_alpha   90.00
_cell.angle_beta   90.00
_cell.angle_gamma   90.00
#
_symmetry.space_group_name_H-M   'P 1'
#
loop_
_entity.id
_entity.type
_entity.pdbx_description
1 polymer ?
#
loop_
_entity_poly.entity_id
_entity_poly.type
_entity_poly.pdbx_seq_one_letter_code
_entity_poly.pdbx_strand_id
1 'polypeptide(L)'
;MGLFSRRGPDPEPPDEPAVPDDDDRRPLHPVARELRSQDAALLERCRAELAAEGLDLDSLEAIGAAYDAAVSTHRSGRWRRDEHTPYVERFGVALGEWLTRHTDLRWTTVSDVFGTDLGLMAPDDDFALVPSNIVSGRWMNGQTGWVPGVLRHLASLRAR
;
A
#
# COMPACT_ATOMS: atom_id res chain seq x y z
N MET A 1 5.34 50.52 -61.85
CA MET A 1 6.26 49.71 -61.05
C MET A 1 5.50 49.28 -59.81
N GLY A 2 4.97 48.05 -59.80
CA GLY A 2 4.20 47.53 -58.67
C GLY A 2 5.09 46.55 -57.91
N LEU A 3 5.31 46.83 -56.62
CA LEU A 3 5.98 45.95 -55.69
C LEU A 3 4.91 45.05 -55.03
N PHE A 4 4.83 43.78 -55.43
CA PHE A 4 4.09 42.77 -54.75
C PHE A 4 4.94 42.24 -53.58
N SER A 5 4.58 42.64 -52.34
CA SER A 5 5.12 42.06 -51.09
C SER A 5 4.53 40.66 -50.93
N ARG A 6 5.35 39.62 -51.07
CA ARG A 6 4.97 38.24 -50.69
C ARG A 6 4.92 38.16 -49.19
N ARG A 7 3.69 37.98 -48.63
CA ARG A 7 3.47 37.58 -47.25
C ARG A 7 3.95 36.14 -47.10
N GLY A 8 4.94 35.93 -46.26
CA GLY A 8 5.36 34.57 -45.87
C GLY A 8 4.24 33.87 -45.07
N PRO A 9 4.30 32.53 -45.03
CA PRO A 9 3.30 31.79 -44.23
C PRO A 9 3.38 32.21 -42.76
N ASP A 10 2.22 32.41 -42.16
CA ASP A 10 2.10 32.71 -40.73
C ASP A 10 2.75 31.56 -39.93
N PRO A 11 3.48 31.87 -38.85
CA PRO A 11 4.06 30.86 -38.00
C PRO A 11 2.92 30.02 -37.39
N GLU A 12 3.06 28.69 -37.49
CA GLU A 12 2.18 27.73 -36.81
C GLU A 12 2.11 28.08 -35.30
N PRO A 13 0.93 28.09 -34.69
CA PRO A 13 0.84 28.28 -33.25
C PRO A 13 1.64 27.18 -32.53
N PRO A 14 2.33 27.52 -31.42
CA PRO A 14 3.06 26.54 -30.65
C PRO A 14 2.11 25.43 -30.23
N ASP A 15 2.54 24.17 -30.39
CA ASP A 15 1.81 22.99 -29.88
C ASP A 15 1.39 23.26 -28.43
N GLU A 16 0.09 23.33 -28.20
CA GLU A 16 -0.44 23.35 -26.86
C GLU A 16 0.04 22.06 -26.17
N PRO A 17 0.64 22.16 -24.97
CA PRO A 17 1.04 20.96 -24.24
C PRO A 17 -0.19 20.07 -24.10
N ALA A 18 -0.07 18.81 -24.54
CA ALA A 18 -1.12 17.82 -24.41
C ALA A 18 -1.62 17.81 -22.95
N VAL A 19 -2.87 18.16 -22.75
CA VAL A 19 -3.50 18.04 -21.44
C VAL A 19 -3.45 16.56 -21.08
N PRO A 20 -2.80 16.17 -19.98
CA PRO A 20 -2.76 14.77 -19.58
C PRO A 20 -4.19 14.24 -19.45
N ASP A 21 -4.44 13.06 -20.01
CA ASP A 21 -5.73 12.39 -19.96
C ASP A 21 -6.23 12.35 -18.51
N ASP A 22 -7.51 12.61 -18.31
CA ASP A 22 -8.15 12.67 -16.99
C ASP A 22 -8.00 11.35 -16.20
N ASP A 23 -7.60 10.27 -16.89
CA ASP A 23 -7.34 8.94 -16.33
C ASP A 23 -6.00 8.86 -15.54
N ASP A 24 -5.11 9.85 -15.68
CA ASP A 24 -3.83 9.95 -14.96
C ASP A 24 -3.92 10.75 -13.66
N ARG A 25 -5.08 11.35 -13.36
CA ARG A 25 -5.31 12.07 -12.11
C ARG A 25 -5.55 11.08 -10.98
N ARG A 26 -4.63 11.05 -10.03
CA ARG A 26 -4.80 10.26 -8.81
C ARG A 26 -6.06 10.69 -8.09
N PRO A 27 -6.93 9.75 -7.68
CA PRO A 27 -8.17 10.09 -7.01
C PRO A 27 -7.91 10.78 -5.66
N LEU A 28 -8.71 11.79 -5.32
CA LEU A 28 -8.61 12.52 -4.05
C LEU A 28 -8.99 11.65 -2.85
N HIS A 29 -9.84 10.65 -3.07
CA HIS A 29 -10.25 9.67 -2.06
C HIS A 29 -9.74 8.29 -2.47
N PRO A 30 -9.44 7.41 -1.50
CA PRO A 30 -9.06 6.04 -1.81
C PRO A 30 -10.12 5.33 -2.67
N VAL A 31 -9.68 4.69 -3.73
CA VAL A 31 -10.53 3.94 -4.65
C VAL A 31 -10.01 2.52 -4.76
N ALA A 32 -10.92 1.55 -4.64
CA ALA A 32 -10.62 0.15 -4.91
C ALA A 32 -10.43 -0.07 -6.41
N ARG A 33 -9.41 -0.82 -6.77
CA ARG A 33 -9.16 -1.28 -8.13
C ARG A 33 -8.96 -2.79 -8.13
N GLU A 34 -9.10 -3.39 -9.28
CA GLU A 34 -8.77 -4.80 -9.43
C GLU A 34 -7.33 -5.06 -8.98
N LEU A 35 -7.11 -6.22 -8.33
CA LEU A 35 -5.81 -6.59 -7.78
C LEU A 35 -4.80 -6.73 -8.92
N ARG A 36 -3.76 -5.90 -8.93
CA ARG A 36 -2.69 -5.99 -9.94
C ARG A 36 -1.92 -7.30 -9.81
N SER A 37 -1.42 -7.81 -10.92
CA SER A 37 -0.63 -9.06 -10.92
C SER A 37 0.56 -9.02 -9.95
N GLN A 38 1.22 -7.89 -9.81
CA GLN A 38 2.33 -7.71 -8.86
C GLN A 38 1.86 -7.77 -7.40
N ASP A 39 0.67 -7.23 -7.09
CA ASP A 39 0.09 -7.26 -5.74
C ASP A 39 -0.38 -8.67 -5.38
N ALA A 40 -0.97 -9.40 -6.35
CA ALA A 40 -1.31 -10.80 -6.18
C ALA A 40 -0.07 -11.66 -5.94
N ALA A 41 1.00 -11.47 -6.70
CA ALA A 41 2.27 -12.18 -6.51
C ALA A 41 2.91 -11.87 -5.14
N LEU A 42 2.84 -10.63 -4.68
CA LEU A 42 3.30 -10.23 -3.36
C LEU A 42 2.52 -10.94 -2.25
N LEU A 43 1.19 -10.99 -2.34
CA LEU A 43 0.34 -11.69 -1.39
C LEU A 43 0.70 -13.17 -1.30
N GLU A 44 0.79 -13.86 -2.45
CA GLU A 44 1.10 -15.28 -2.50
C GLU A 44 2.48 -15.59 -1.93
N ARG A 45 3.49 -14.78 -2.26
CA ARG A 45 4.83 -14.93 -1.71
C ARG A 45 4.83 -14.76 -0.19
N CYS A 46 4.26 -13.68 0.33
CA CYS A 46 4.24 -13.43 1.76
C CYS A 46 3.43 -14.48 2.54
N ARG A 47 2.29 -14.93 1.98
CA ARG A 47 1.51 -16.04 2.55
C ARG A 47 2.33 -17.34 2.65
N ALA A 48 3.07 -17.66 1.59
CA ALA A 48 3.92 -18.85 1.58
C ALA A 48 5.05 -18.74 2.63
N GLU A 49 5.68 -17.58 2.77
CA GLU A 49 6.70 -17.33 3.78
C GLU A 49 6.14 -17.45 5.21
N LEU A 50 5.01 -16.82 5.49
CA LEU A 50 4.33 -16.88 6.78
C LEU A 50 3.90 -18.30 7.16
N ALA A 51 3.40 -19.06 6.19
CA ALA A 51 3.03 -20.46 6.36
C ALA A 51 4.26 -21.34 6.62
N ALA A 52 5.37 -21.11 5.91
CA ALA A 52 6.62 -21.85 6.11
C ALA A 52 7.22 -21.59 7.51
N GLU A 53 7.02 -20.41 8.06
CA GLU A 53 7.41 -20.05 9.43
C GLU A 53 6.45 -20.61 10.49
N GLY A 54 5.29 -21.16 10.08
CA GLY A 54 4.27 -21.66 10.99
C GLY A 54 3.58 -20.57 11.82
N LEU A 55 3.53 -19.32 11.30
CA LEU A 55 2.90 -18.22 12.01
C LEU A 55 1.37 -18.40 12.04
N ASP A 56 0.81 -18.40 13.25
CA ASP A 56 -0.63 -18.41 13.44
C ASP A 56 -1.22 -17.02 13.12
N LEU A 57 -1.85 -16.91 11.95
CA LEU A 57 -2.46 -15.67 11.46
C LEU A 57 -3.84 -15.37 12.09
N ASP A 58 -4.37 -16.25 12.93
CA ASP A 58 -5.59 -16.00 13.70
C ASP A 58 -5.27 -15.48 15.12
N SER A 59 -4.01 -15.55 15.51
CA SER A 59 -3.53 -15.05 16.82
C SER A 59 -2.81 -13.70 16.69
N LEU A 60 -3.43 -12.64 17.22
CA LEU A 60 -2.80 -11.32 17.33
C LEU A 60 -1.52 -11.34 18.17
N GLU A 61 -1.52 -12.14 19.20
CA GLU A 61 -0.40 -12.33 20.11
C GLU A 61 0.78 -12.99 19.37
N ALA A 62 0.52 -13.99 18.52
CA ALA A 62 1.54 -14.65 17.71
C ALA A 62 2.12 -13.68 16.67
N ILE A 63 1.26 -12.94 15.93
CA ILE A 63 1.70 -11.94 14.96
C ILE A 63 2.53 -10.85 15.65
N GLY A 64 2.06 -10.34 16.79
CA GLY A 64 2.78 -9.33 17.56
C GLY A 64 4.14 -9.79 18.05
N ALA A 65 4.21 -11.00 18.61
CA ALA A 65 5.47 -11.59 19.08
C ALA A 65 6.48 -11.79 17.93
N ALA A 66 6.01 -12.29 16.78
CA ALA A 66 6.86 -12.47 15.60
C ALA A 66 7.40 -11.13 15.07
N TYR A 67 6.55 -10.10 15.02
CA TYR A 67 6.95 -8.75 14.65
C TYR A 67 8.00 -8.18 15.61
N ASP A 68 7.76 -8.25 16.91
CA ASP A 68 8.64 -7.72 17.95
C ASP A 68 10.01 -8.43 17.94
N ALA A 69 10.02 -9.75 17.73
CA ALA A 69 11.23 -10.53 17.58
C ALA A 69 12.04 -10.09 16.34
N ALA A 70 11.37 -9.89 15.21
CA ALA A 70 11.99 -9.43 13.98
C ALA A 70 12.61 -8.04 14.15
N VAL A 71 11.88 -7.08 14.73
CA VAL A 71 12.39 -5.73 15.04
C VAL A 71 13.62 -5.83 15.94
N SER A 72 13.57 -6.62 17.00
CA SER A 72 14.69 -6.77 17.96
C SER A 72 15.93 -7.37 17.32
N THR A 73 15.76 -8.39 16.48
CA THR A 73 16.86 -9.04 15.76
C THR A 73 17.53 -8.09 14.76
N HIS A 74 16.74 -7.32 14.04
CA HIS A 74 17.24 -6.45 13.00
C HIS A 74 17.77 -5.10 13.49
N ARG A 75 17.37 -4.64 14.68
CA ARG A 75 17.89 -3.40 15.28
C ARG A 75 19.36 -3.48 15.67
N SER A 76 19.91 -4.67 15.85
CA SER A 76 21.33 -4.87 16.18
C SER A 76 22.30 -4.68 15.01
N GLY A 77 21.78 -4.51 13.77
CA GLY A 77 22.56 -4.35 12.54
C GLY A 77 22.58 -2.93 11.99
N ARG A 78 23.57 -2.62 11.12
CA ARG A 78 23.56 -1.38 10.34
C ARG A 78 22.49 -1.49 9.24
N TRP A 79 21.44 -0.70 9.38
CA TRP A 79 20.32 -0.70 8.47
C TRP A 79 20.65 -0.09 7.11
N ARG A 80 20.39 -0.82 6.03
CA ARG A 80 20.25 -0.28 4.69
C ARG A 80 18.76 -0.22 4.38
N ARG A 81 18.31 0.86 3.72
CA ARG A 81 16.88 1.10 3.42
C ARG A 81 16.24 -0.06 2.66
N ASP A 82 17.01 -0.73 1.81
CA ASP A 82 16.56 -1.83 0.97
C ASP A 82 16.33 -3.15 1.74
N GLU A 83 16.80 -3.23 3.00
CA GLU A 83 16.66 -4.43 3.84
C GLU A 83 15.35 -4.46 4.63
N HIS A 84 14.59 -3.35 4.65
CA HIS A 84 13.33 -3.25 5.39
C HIS A 84 12.13 -3.78 4.61
N THR A 85 12.13 -3.56 3.31
CA THR A 85 10.97 -3.80 2.44
C THR A 85 10.38 -5.20 2.61
N PRO A 86 11.18 -6.30 2.61
CA PRO A 86 10.62 -7.64 2.77
C PRO A 86 9.90 -7.85 4.11
N TYR A 87 10.38 -7.24 5.19
CA TYR A 87 9.73 -7.35 6.51
C TYR A 87 8.45 -6.53 6.58
N VAL A 88 8.49 -5.31 6.05
CA VAL A 88 7.32 -4.43 5.99
C VAL A 88 6.21 -5.06 5.15
N GLU A 89 6.54 -5.63 4.00
CA GLU A 89 5.60 -6.34 3.14
C GLU A 89 5.02 -7.56 3.86
N ARG A 90 5.86 -8.43 4.40
CA ARG A 90 5.45 -9.66 5.07
C ARG A 90 4.55 -9.40 6.28
N PHE A 91 4.94 -8.49 7.17
CA PHE A 91 4.09 -8.14 8.31
C PHE A 91 2.86 -7.34 7.90
N GLY A 92 2.95 -6.50 6.86
CA GLY A 92 1.77 -5.88 6.26
C GLY A 92 0.75 -6.91 5.81
N VAL A 93 1.20 -7.97 5.13
CA VAL A 93 0.32 -9.09 4.73
C VAL A 93 -0.20 -9.85 5.96
N ALA A 94 0.63 -10.12 6.96
CA ALA A 94 0.17 -10.81 8.19
C ALA A 94 -0.96 -10.03 8.89
N LEU A 95 -0.81 -8.71 9.02
CA LEU A 95 -1.85 -7.84 9.59
C LEU A 95 -3.13 -7.85 8.74
N GLY A 96 -2.96 -7.74 7.43
CA GLY A 96 -4.08 -7.74 6.50
C GLY A 96 -4.82 -9.07 6.46
N GLU A 97 -4.12 -10.20 6.52
CA GLU A 97 -4.74 -11.54 6.62
C GLU A 97 -5.60 -11.67 7.89
N TRP A 98 -5.09 -11.19 9.02
CA TRP A 98 -5.90 -11.18 10.24
C TRP A 98 -7.15 -10.32 10.08
N LEU A 99 -7.01 -9.11 9.52
CA LEU A 99 -8.14 -8.20 9.31
C LEU A 99 -9.19 -8.80 8.36
N THR A 100 -8.79 -9.42 7.26
CA THR A 100 -9.73 -10.03 6.31
C THR A 100 -10.51 -11.21 6.90
N ARG A 101 -9.96 -11.88 7.93
CA ARG A 101 -10.62 -12.98 8.62
C ARG A 101 -11.57 -12.52 9.72
N HIS A 102 -11.34 -11.32 10.30
CA HIS A 102 -12.06 -10.84 11.47
C HIS A 102 -12.93 -9.60 11.19
N THR A 103 -12.96 -9.14 9.93
CA THR A 103 -13.78 -8.01 9.49
C THR A 103 -14.34 -8.27 8.09
N ASP A 104 -15.06 -7.31 7.54
CA ASP A 104 -15.58 -7.34 6.16
C ASP A 104 -14.56 -6.84 5.11
N LEU A 105 -13.37 -6.43 5.52
CA LEU A 105 -12.33 -5.91 4.64
C LEU A 105 -11.82 -6.97 3.65
N ARG A 106 -11.49 -6.52 2.43
CA ARG A 106 -10.99 -7.40 1.36
C ARG A 106 -9.74 -6.81 0.73
N TRP A 107 -8.82 -7.69 0.33
CA TRP A 107 -7.65 -7.30 -0.43
C TRP A 107 -8.05 -6.72 -1.79
N THR A 108 -7.44 -5.59 -2.10
CA THR A 108 -7.60 -4.87 -3.38
C THR A 108 -6.34 -4.05 -3.66
N THR A 109 -6.24 -3.52 -4.84
CA THR A 109 -5.32 -2.41 -5.11
C THR A 109 -6.02 -1.12 -4.74
N VAL A 110 -5.46 -0.39 -3.77
CA VAL A 110 -5.95 0.94 -3.35
C VAL A 110 -5.16 2.01 -4.09
N SER A 111 -5.87 2.92 -4.73
CA SER A 111 -5.28 4.08 -5.40
C SER A 111 -5.79 5.36 -4.79
N ASP A 112 -4.88 6.27 -4.43
CA ASP A 112 -5.18 7.58 -3.87
C ASP A 112 -4.14 8.63 -4.30
N VAL A 113 -4.18 9.83 -3.72
CA VAL A 113 -3.25 10.93 -4.01
C VAL A 113 -1.78 10.58 -3.72
N PHE A 114 -1.52 9.61 -2.85
CA PHE A 114 -0.16 9.20 -2.46
C PHE A 114 0.40 8.11 -3.36
N GLY A 115 -0.46 7.38 -4.04
CA GLY A 115 -0.03 6.31 -4.94
C GLY A 115 -1.05 5.20 -5.13
N THR A 116 -0.51 4.06 -5.52
CA THR A 116 -1.28 2.84 -5.77
C THR A 116 -0.56 1.68 -5.11
N ASP A 117 -1.18 1.11 -4.07
CA ASP A 117 -0.60 0.12 -3.19
C ASP A 117 -1.54 -1.07 -2.97
N LEU A 118 -0.96 -2.20 -2.55
CA LEU A 118 -1.73 -3.33 -2.02
C LEU A 118 -2.39 -2.90 -0.71
N GLY A 119 -3.71 -2.94 -0.66
CA GLY A 119 -4.47 -2.50 0.48
C GLY A 119 -5.70 -3.34 0.75
N LEU A 120 -6.44 -2.89 1.74
CA LEU A 120 -7.74 -3.43 2.14
C LEU A 120 -8.81 -2.35 1.96
N MET A 121 -9.97 -2.76 1.48
CA MET A 121 -11.13 -1.89 1.31
C MET A 121 -12.37 -2.56 1.87
N ALA A 122 -13.25 -1.78 2.46
CA ALA A 122 -14.57 -2.21 2.85
C ALA A 122 -15.51 -2.35 1.63
N PRO A 123 -16.55 -3.20 1.69
CA PRO A 123 -17.45 -3.42 0.55
C PRO A 123 -18.21 -2.18 0.07
N ASP A 124 -18.39 -1.21 0.95
CA ASP A 124 -19.11 0.06 0.70
C ASP A 124 -18.17 1.24 0.41
N ASP A 125 -16.88 0.95 0.21
CA ASP A 125 -15.81 1.91 -0.09
C ASP A 125 -15.65 3.06 0.95
N ASP A 126 -16.23 2.89 2.14
CA ASP A 126 -16.20 3.88 3.23
C ASP A 126 -14.93 3.80 4.09
N PHE A 127 -14.13 2.76 3.91
CA PHE A 127 -12.91 2.55 4.67
C PHE A 127 -11.84 1.86 3.82
N ALA A 128 -10.66 2.46 3.78
CA ALA A 128 -9.48 1.93 3.11
C ALA A 128 -8.28 1.89 4.05
N LEU A 129 -7.43 0.91 3.87
CA LEU A 129 -6.22 0.72 4.66
C LEU A 129 -5.10 0.11 3.81
N VAL A 130 -3.89 0.62 3.95
CA VAL A 130 -2.66 0.02 3.41
C VAL A 130 -1.85 -0.53 4.58
N PRO A 131 -1.91 -1.85 4.86
CA PRO A 131 -1.29 -2.42 6.06
C PRO A 131 0.21 -2.22 6.13
N SER A 132 0.92 -2.25 4.99
CA SER A 132 2.36 -1.99 4.92
C SER A 132 2.74 -0.59 5.41
N ASN A 133 1.88 0.42 5.22
CA ASN A 133 2.12 1.77 5.72
C ASN A 133 2.07 1.83 7.25
N ILE A 134 1.16 1.05 7.87
CA ILE A 134 1.08 0.94 9.34
C ILE A 134 2.36 0.31 9.89
N VAL A 135 2.84 -0.73 9.25
CA VAL A 135 4.07 -1.42 9.64
C VAL A 135 5.28 -0.54 9.42
N SER A 136 5.41 0.10 8.26
CA SER A 136 6.58 0.88 7.86
C SER A 136 6.95 1.96 8.87
N GLY A 137 5.99 2.80 9.24
CA GLY A 137 6.25 3.88 10.20
C GLY A 137 6.70 3.37 11.57
N ARG A 138 6.12 2.28 12.05
CA ARG A 138 6.48 1.67 13.34
C ARG A 138 7.80 0.92 13.29
N TRP A 139 8.06 0.24 12.19
CA TRP A 139 9.31 -0.46 11.95
C TRP A 139 10.49 0.52 11.96
N MET A 140 10.39 1.63 11.22
CA MET A 140 11.42 2.66 11.17
C MET A 140 11.74 3.25 12.55
N ASN A 141 10.75 3.38 13.42
CA ASN A 141 10.91 3.86 14.79
C ASN A 141 11.25 2.74 15.80
N GLY A 142 11.30 1.48 15.36
CA GLY A 142 11.56 0.32 16.20
C GLY A 142 10.52 0.13 17.30
N GLN A 143 9.25 0.47 17.02
CA GLN A 143 8.15 0.30 17.96
C GLN A 143 7.74 -1.16 18.05
N THR A 144 7.58 -1.66 19.26
CA THR A 144 7.14 -3.03 19.60
C THR A 144 5.87 -2.99 20.45
N GLY A 145 5.20 -4.15 20.62
CA GLY A 145 4.04 -4.28 21.49
C GLY A 145 2.75 -3.64 21.00
N TRP A 146 2.71 -3.12 19.79
CA TRP A 146 1.57 -2.34 19.27
C TRP A 146 0.53 -3.17 18.50
N VAL A 147 0.93 -4.31 17.93
CA VAL A 147 0.11 -5.08 16.97
C VAL A 147 -1.25 -5.44 17.52
N PRO A 148 -1.39 -6.08 18.69
CA PRO A 148 -2.71 -6.48 19.19
C PRO A 148 -3.65 -5.30 19.43
N GLY A 149 -3.13 -4.21 19.99
CA GLY A 149 -3.91 -3.01 20.30
C GLY A 149 -4.46 -2.33 19.05
N VAL A 150 -3.60 -2.13 18.05
CA VAL A 150 -3.97 -1.46 16.79
C VAL A 150 -4.96 -2.32 16.00
N LEU A 151 -4.72 -3.61 15.86
CA LEU A 151 -5.62 -4.46 15.07
C LEU A 151 -6.99 -4.63 15.73
N ARG A 152 -7.07 -4.78 17.05
CA ARG A 152 -8.36 -4.76 17.75
C ARG A 152 -9.11 -3.44 17.56
N HIS A 153 -8.39 -2.31 17.59
CA HIS A 153 -9.00 -1.01 17.32
C HIS A 153 -9.54 -0.93 15.90
N LEU A 154 -8.74 -1.29 14.89
CA LEU A 154 -9.17 -1.29 13.49
C LEU A 154 -10.38 -2.21 13.26
N ALA A 155 -10.37 -3.40 13.85
CA ALA A 155 -11.50 -4.31 13.78
C ALA A 155 -12.76 -3.71 14.44
N SER A 156 -12.62 -2.99 15.56
CA SER A 156 -13.76 -2.34 16.23
C SER A 156 -14.42 -1.24 15.41
N LEU A 157 -13.67 -0.59 14.51
CA LEU A 157 -14.21 0.40 13.58
C LEU A 157 -15.10 -0.24 12.49
N ARG A 158 -14.94 -1.55 12.27
CA ARG A 158 -15.70 -2.35 11.28
C ARG A 158 -16.68 -3.32 11.92
N ALA A 159 -16.71 -3.42 13.26
CA ALA A 159 -17.74 -4.18 13.98
C ALA A 159 -19.06 -3.40 13.91
N ARG A 160 -19.99 -3.91 13.11
CA ARG A 160 -21.37 -3.43 13.03
C ARG A 160 -22.27 -4.19 14.01
#